data_dea2fa6e9a9f1b4001c8d9ae0eed3b7b
#
_entry.id   dea2fa6e9a9f1b4001c8d9ae0eed3b7b
#
_cell.length_a   1.000
_cell.length_b   1.000
_cell.length_c   1.000
_cell.angle_alpha   90.00
_cell.angle_beta   90.00
_cell.angle_gamma   90.00
#
_symmetry.space_group_name_H-M   'P 1'
#
loop_
_entity.id
_entity.type
_entity.pdbx_description
1 polymer ?
#
loop_
_entity_poly.entity_id
_entity_poly.type
_entity_poly.pdbx_seq_one_letter_code
_entity_poly.pdbx_strand_id
1 'polypeptide(L)'
;REDGTVWAWGDNTYGQLGDNTKVSKLIPVKVLADENSYINDAISISATNYSTNILKSNGTIVSVGLGTSGQLGDNTKVSKQIPVQVLNENGDGPLNNITTIKSGSNTTYALSKSGEVYSWGIATSGELGNGSSNNALIPVKVRNSTGESEINDILYIGAGANHGLAVDNNGYVQVWGLNDQKQLGDPTISSTALPIYIGSKIIANPNTVKLTVGKEQKVTVKMESFNLFKAEDELNRSVTFKSLNENVATVSADGNIKAIKLGITKVIGTDELSGKVVTIDVNVLEDGAIATPKIASGKNHTIALKSDGTVWTWGYNAYGQLGIGTTTSMYVPTKVNIDNVIDISAGDHFSMALKADGTLWAWGYNDYGQLGQNNTVQSTVPMQVMGVNGIGYLQNVTKITAIRH
;
A
#
# COMPACT_ATOMS: atom_id res chain seq x y z
N ARG A 1 6.10 -40.42 8.86
CA ARG A 1 5.18 -41.44 9.35
C ARG A 1 4.87 -41.15 10.82
N GLU A 2 3.87 -41.75 11.35
CA GLU A 2 3.48 -41.61 12.77
C GLU A 2 4.57 -42.06 13.75
N ASP A 3 5.44 -42.97 13.32
CA ASP A 3 6.58 -43.48 14.09
C ASP A 3 7.80 -42.49 14.06
N GLY A 4 7.65 -41.29 13.54
CA GLY A 4 8.70 -40.28 13.45
C GLY A 4 9.75 -40.57 12.36
N THR A 5 9.62 -41.64 11.58
CA THR A 5 10.55 -41.94 10.47
C THR A 5 10.26 -41.05 9.27
N VAL A 6 11.33 -40.62 8.58
CA VAL A 6 11.25 -39.82 7.35
C VAL A 6 11.62 -40.68 6.15
N TRP A 7 10.82 -40.56 5.10
CA TRP A 7 11.02 -41.25 3.82
C TRP A 7 11.05 -40.24 2.69
N ALA A 8 12.01 -40.37 1.79
CA ALA A 8 12.23 -39.48 0.66
C ALA A 8 12.42 -40.26 -0.64
N TRP A 9 12.06 -39.66 -1.79
CA TRP A 9 12.24 -40.21 -3.12
C TRP A 9 12.25 -39.09 -4.16
N GLY A 10 12.63 -39.38 -5.40
CA GLY A 10 12.74 -38.43 -6.49
C GLY A 10 14.17 -38.03 -6.77
N ASP A 11 14.41 -36.79 -7.16
CA ASP A 11 15.75 -36.27 -7.47
C ASP A 11 16.65 -36.22 -6.23
N ASN A 12 17.92 -36.62 -6.42
CA ASN A 12 18.94 -36.67 -5.38
C ASN A 12 20.27 -36.06 -5.83
N THR A 13 20.26 -35.22 -6.83
CA THR A 13 21.49 -34.65 -7.45
C THR A 13 22.38 -33.95 -6.42
N TYR A 14 21.81 -33.38 -5.38
CA TYR A 14 22.51 -32.66 -4.31
C TYR A 14 22.54 -33.43 -2.98
N GLY A 15 21.98 -34.65 -2.90
CA GLY A 15 21.88 -35.43 -1.68
C GLY A 15 20.63 -35.13 -0.84
N GLN A 16 19.64 -34.48 -1.42
CA GLN A 16 18.43 -34.00 -0.73
C GLN A 16 17.53 -35.11 -0.16
N LEU A 17 17.73 -36.35 -0.57
CA LEU A 17 17.05 -37.52 0.02
C LEU A 17 17.66 -38.00 1.34
N GLY A 18 18.88 -37.54 1.68
CA GLY A 18 19.51 -37.85 2.96
C GLY A 18 19.85 -39.32 3.17
N ASP A 19 20.12 -40.08 2.11
CA ASP A 19 20.42 -41.50 2.13
C ASP A 19 21.93 -41.82 1.92
N ASN A 20 22.79 -40.81 2.14
CA ASN A 20 24.23 -40.81 1.91
C ASN A 20 24.63 -41.10 0.44
N THR A 21 23.75 -40.81 -0.51
CA THR A 21 24.02 -40.93 -1.95
C THR A 21 23.61 -39.65 -2.68
N LYS A 22 23.98 -39.58 -3.98
CA LYS A 22 23.45 -38.57 -4.93
C LYS A 22 22.69 -39.26 -6.07
N VAL A 23 22.18 -40.45 -5.82
CA VAL A 23 21.43 -41.22 -6.81
C VAL A 23 19.94 -41.03 -6.59
N SER A 24 19.25 -40.50 -7.60
CA SER A 24 17.79 -40.35 -7.57
C SER A 24 17.07 -41.67 -7.32
N LYS A 25 16.00 -41.66 -6.57
CA LYS A 25 15.26 -42.87 -6.17
C LYS A 25 13.84 -42.85 -6.73
N LEU A 26 13.47 -43.93 -7.38
CA LEU A 26 12.11 -44.10 -7.90
C LEU A 26 11.15 -44.70 -6.85
N ILE A 27 11.67 -45.14 -5.71
CA ILE A 27 10.93 -45.69 -4.58
C ILE A 27 11.40 -45.00 -3.29
N PRO A 28 10.57 -44.91 -2.25
CA PRO A 28 10.94 -44.29 -0.98
C PRO A 28 12.12 -44.96 -0.30
N VAL A 29 13.09 -44.15 0.15
CA VAL A 29 14.21 -44.55 1.01
C VAL A 29 14.12 -43.86 2.35
N LYS A 30 14.64 -44.48 3.41
CA LYS A 30 14.70 -43.87 4.73
C LYS A 30 15.79 -42.80 4.80
N VAL A 31 15.46 -41.68 5.39
CA VAL A 31 16.41 -40.58 5.66
C VAL A 31 17.28 -40.96 6.86
N LEU A 32 18.59 -40.82 6.70
CA LEU A 32 19.56 -41.08 7.76
C LEU A 32 19.55 -39.99 8.83
N ALA A 33 19.84 -40.32 10.07
CA ALA A 33 20.16 -39.37 11.14
C ALA A 33 21.69 -39.14 11.23
N ASP A 34 22.46 -40.21 10.99
CA ASP A 34 23.93 -40.26 10.88
C ASP A 34 24.30 -41.46 9.97
N GLU A 35 25.58 -41.78 9.87
CA GLU A 35 26.05 -42.89 8.98
C GLU A 35 25.46 -44.26 9.31
N ASN A 36 24.94 -44.47 10.56
CA ASN A 36 24.55 -45.79 11.07
C ASN A 36 23.10 -45.83 11.56
N SER A 37 22.36 -44.72 11.57
CA SER A 37 21.02 -44.62 12.11
C SER A 37 20.09 -43.82 11.22
N TYR A 38 18.78 -44.03 11.39
CA TYR A 38 17.73 -43.31 10.67
C TYR A 38 17.01 -42.32 11.60
N ILE A 39 16.50 -41.22 11.05
CA ILE A 39 15.62 -40.31 11.76
C ILE A 39 14.34 -41.06 12.19
N ASN A 40 13.97 -40.91 13.46
CA ASN A 40 12.82 -41.57 14.08
C ASN A 40 12.07 -40.65 15.06
N ASP A 41 12.41 -39.36 15.09
CA ASP A 41 11.87 -38.36 16.00
C ASP A 41 11.34 -37.11 15.24
N ALA A 42 11.10 -37.22 13.94
CA ALA A 42 10.57 -36.12 13.13
C ALA A 42 9.10 -35.86 13.42
N ILE A 43 8.73 -34.59 13.62
CA ILE A 43 7.34 -34.12 13.77
C ILE A 43 6.87 -33.27 12.60
N SER A 44 7.78 -32.70 11.81
CA SER A 44 7.44 -31.95 10.61
C SER A 44 8.60 -31.99 9.59
N ILE A 45 8.26 -31.86 8.32
CA ILE A 45 9.22 -31.76 7.22
C ILE A 45 8.84 -30.58 6.33
N SER A 46 9.83 -29.93 5.73
CA SER A 46 9.65 -28.90 4.71
C SER A 46 10.79 -28.99 3.70
N ALA A 47 10.50 -28.87 2.41
CA ALA A 47 11.49 -28.99 1.37
C ALA A 47 11.63 -27.67 0.58
N THR A 48 12.85 -27.30 0.25
CA THR A 48 13.17 -26.32 -0.79
C THR A 48 13.26 -27.03 -2.15
N ASN A 49 13.70 -26.33 -3.20
CA ASN A 49 13.94 -26.97 -4.50
C ASN A 49 14.95 -28.13 -4.42
N TYR A 50 15.98 -28.00 -3.55
CA TYR A 50 17.12 -28.93 -3.54
C TYR A 50 17.62 -29.25 -2.12
N SER A 51 16.86 -28.95 -1.09
CA SER A 51 17.18 -29.35 0.28
C SER A 51 15.93 -29.75 1.05
N THR A 52 16.12 -30.59 2.05
CA THR A 52 15.07 -31.07 2.96
C THR A 52 15.38 -30.62 4.38
N ASN A 53 14.41 -30.02 5.05
CA ASN A 53 14.47 -29.58 6.45
C ASN A 53 13.53 -30.47 7.27
N ILE A 54 14.01 -30.97 8.41
CA ILE A 54 13.30 -31.90 9.28
C ILE A 54 13.28 -31.33 10.67
N LEU A 55 12.09 -31.01 11.18
CA LEU A 55 11.86 -30.61 12.58
C LEU A 55 11.68 -31.84 13.44
N LYS A 56 12.46 -31.94 14.50
CA LYS A 56 12.48 -33.04 15.46
C LYS A 56 11.60 -32.75 16.66
N SER A 57 11.13 -33.78 17.36
CA SER A 57 10.28 -33.69 18.54
C SER A 57 10.86 -32.88 19.71
N ASN A 58 12.19 -32.80 19.78
CA ASN A 58 12.89 -31.97 20.75
C ASN A 58 12.98 -30.47 20.37
N GLY A 59 12.36 -30.06 19.25
CA GLY A 59 12.34 -28.68 18.77
C GLY A 59 13.59 -28.23 18.04
N THR A 60 14.50 -29.15 17.69
CA THR A 60 15.68 -28.85 16.84
C THR A 60 15.40 -29.19 15.37
N ILE A 61 16.22 -28.65 14.46
CA ILE A 61 16.07 -28.87 13.02
C ILE A 61 17.34 -29.48 12.45
N VAL A 62 17.21 -30.46 11.58
CA VAL A 62 18.31 -30.92 10.73
C VAL A 62 17.96 -30.70 9.26
N SER A 63 18.98 -30.45 8.44
CA SER A 63 18.82 -30.12 7.02
C SER A 63 19.78 -30.94 6.15
N VAL A 64 19.38 -31.28 4.92
CA VAL A 64 20.17 -32.07 3.98
C VAL A 64 19.93 -31.64 2.53
N GLY A 65 20.90 -31.83 1.66
CA GLY A 65 20.84 -31.45 0.24
C GLY A 65 21.77 -30.31 -0.14
N LEU A 66 21.32 -29.41 -1.02
CA LEU A 66 22.10 -28.27 -1.51
C LEU A 66 22.35 -27.26 -0.37
N GLY A 67 23.65 -26.88 -0.19
CA GLY A 67 24.09 -25.95 0.85
C GLY A 67 24.84 -24.73 0.34
N THR A 68 25.04 -24.58 -0.99
CA THR A 68 25.93 -23.58 -1.59
C THR A 68 25.60 -22.11 -1.30
N SER A 69 24.39 -21.81 -0.85
CA SER A 69 23.92 -20.47 -0.50
C SER A 69 23.39 -20.37 0.93
N GLY A 70 23.75 -21.32 1.80
CA GLY A 70 23.33 -21.33 3.21
C GLY A 70 21.99 -22.00 3.48
N GLN A 71 21.42 -22.72 2.50
CA GLN A 71 20.08 -23.34 2.64
C GLN A 71 20.02 -24.36 3.79
N LEU A 72 21.17 -24.92 4.22
CA LEU A 72 21.24 -25.90 5.30
C LEU A 72 21.33 -25.27 6.70
N GLY A 73 21.65 -23.99 6.80
CA GLY A 73 21.73 -23.30 8.10
C GLY A 73 22.85 -23.79 9.03
N ASP A 74 23.88 -24.49 8.48
CA ASP A 74 24.95 -25.15 9.20
C ASP A 74 26.27 -24.34 9.22
N ASN A 75 26.20 -23.04 8.88
CA ASN A 75 27.34 -22.13 8.73
C ASN A 75 28.35 -22.54 7.64
N THR A 76 27.94 -23.36 6.68
CA THR A 76 28.80 -23.77 5.57
C THR A 76 28.12 -23.48 4.22
N LYS A 77 28.90 -23.57 3.14
CA LYS A 77 28.42 -23.55 1.74
C LYS A 77 28.57 -24.91 1.08
N VAL A 78 28.52 -25.98 1.86
CA VAL A 78 28.76 -27.35 1.40
C VAL A 78 27.47 -28.14 1.40
N SER A 79 27.12 -28.74 0.25
CA SER A 79 26.00 -29.67 0.14
C SER A 79 26.25 -30.95 0.94
N LYS A 80 25.23 -31.50 1.56
CA LYS A 80 25.30 -32.67 2.45
C LYS A 80 24.39 -33.79 1.94
N GLN A 81 24.86 -35.01 2.09
CA GLN A 81 24.12 -36.24 1.74
C GLN A 81 23.52 -36.95 2.96
N ILE A 82 23.97 -36.54 4.16
CA ILE A 82 23.41 -36.90 5.46
C ILE A 82 22.96 -35.63 6.14
N PRO A 83 21.80 -35.61 6.83
CA PRO A 83 21.31 -34.43 7.56
C PRO A 83 22.32 -33.87 8.55
N VAL A 84 22.45 -32.53 8.57
CA VAL A 84 23.30 -31.77 9.50
C VAL A 84 22.43 -30.88 10.36
N GLN A 85 22.93 -30.54 11.56
CA GLN A 85 22.26 -29.69 12.51
C GLN A 85 22.14 -28.25 11.97
N VAL A 86 20.94 -27.67 12.00
CA VAL A 86 20.74 -26.23 11.81
C VAL A 86 21.19 -25.53 13.07
N LEU A 87 22.12 -24.57 12.93
CA LEU A 87 22.69 -23.83 14.05
C LEU A 87 21.77 -22.68 14.50
N ASN A 88 22.00 -22.17 15.70
CA ASN A 88 21.36 -20.95 16.19
C ASN A 88 21.98 -19.70 15.54
N GLU A 89 21.44 -18.52 15.84
CA GLU A 89 21.88 -17.23 15.31
C GLU A 89 23.34 -16.86 15.67
N ASN A 90 23.93 -17.49 16.69
CA ASN A 90 25.33 -17.29 17.08
C ASN A 90 26.27 -18.29 16.41
N GLY A 91 25.73 -19.37 15.84
CA GLY A 91 26.51 -20.44 15.20
C GLY A 91 27.23 -21.37 16.18
N ASP A 92 26.90 -21.35 17.47
CA ASP A 92 27.59 -22.07 18.54
C ASP A 92 26.80 -23.26 19.11
N GLY A 93 25.58 -23.48 18.63
CA GLY A 93 24.73 -24.59 19.06
C GLY A 93 23.52 -24.79 18.12
N PRO A 94 22.66 -25.77 18.40
CA PRO A 94 21.47 -26.00 17.60
C PRO A 94 20.43 -24.89 17.76
N LEU A 95 19.73 -24.54 16.67
CA LEU A 95 18.47 -23.81 16.76
C LEU A 95 17.45 -24.71 17.46
N ASN A 96 16.84 -24.21 18.52
CA ASN A 96 15.94 -25.00 19.39
C ASN A 96 14.59 -24.30 19.65
N ASN A 97 13.70 -24.96 20.41
CA ASN A 97 12.36 -24.44 20.70
C ASN A 97 11.49 -24.16 19.47
N ILE A 98 11.76 -24.78 18.33
CA ILE A 98 11.01 -24.59 17.11
C ILE A 98 9.74 -25.47 17.13
N THR A 99 8.62 -24.86 16.66
CA THR A 99 7.31 -25.52 16.58
C THR A 99 6.84 -25.73 15.14
N THR A 100 7.33 -24.91 14.21
CA THR A 100 6.91 -24.93 12.81
C THR A 100 8.06 -24.58 11.89
N ILE A 101 8.15 -25.26 10.75
CA ILE A 101 9.07 -24.93 9.64
C ILE A 101 8.30 -24.80 8.33
N LYS A 102 8.71 -23.84 7.49
CA LYS A 102 8.21 -23.63 6.13
C LYS A 102 9.34 -23.25 5.21
N SER A 103 9.34 -23.79 3.99
CA SER A 103 10.40 -23.52 3.03
C SER A 103 9.83 -22.98 1.71
N GLY A 104 10.47 -21.95 1.18
CA GLY A 104 10.31 -21.48 -0.18
C GLY A 104 11.26 -22.21 -1.15
N SER A 105 11.60 -21.60 -2.28
CA SER A 105 12.50 -22.23 -3.27
C SER A 105 13.90 -22.50 -2.72
N ASN A 106 14.48 -21.56 -1.98
CA ASN A 106 15.85 -21.67 -1.45
C ASN A 106 16.00 -20.99 -0.06
N THR A 107 14.91 -20.69 0.60
CA THR A 107 14.84 -20.02 1.91
C THR A 107 13.98 -20.84 2.83
N THR A 108 14.37 -20.99 4.08
CA THR A 108 13.59 -21.67 5.11
C THR A 108 13.25 -20.70 6.24
N TYR A 109 12.04 -20.84 6.77
CA TYR A 109 11.52 -20.10 7.93
C TYR A 109 11.21 -21.08 9.06
N ALA A 110 11.50 -20.66 10.29
CA ALA A 110 11.18 -21.41 11.49
C ALA A 110 10.48 -20.51 12.51
N LEU A 111 9.40 -20.99 13.09
CA LEU A 111 8.67 -20.32 14.17
C LEU A 111 9.01 -20.99 15.49
N SER A 112 9.47 -20.19 16.45
CA SER A 112 9.75 -20.65 17.80
C SER A 112 8.48 -20.72 18.65
N LYS A 113 8.57 -21.44 19.77
CA LYS A 113 7.49 -21.51 20.79
C LYS A 113 7.18 -20.15 21.42
N SER A 114 8.14 -19.23 21.42
CA SER A 114 7.99 -17.85 21.92
C SER A 114 7.38 -16.88 20.89
N GLY A 115 7.08 -17.34 19.66
CA GLY A 115 6.52 -16.49 18.60
C GLY A 115 7.57 -15.71 17.79
N GLU A 116 8.87 -16.02 17.95
CA GLU A 116 9.95 -15.46 17.14
C GLU A 116 10.06 -16.20 15.80
N VAL A 117 10.44 -15.49 14.74
CA VAL A 117 10.61 -16.06 13.40
C VAL A 117 12.07 -15.98 12.99
N TYR A 118 12.62 -17.10 12.58
CA TYR A 118 13.96 -17.25 12.04
C TYR A 118 13.90 -17.56 10.55
N SER A 119 14.91 -17.14 9.78
CA SER A 119 15.03 -17.42 8.34
C SER A 119 16.49 -17.64 7.96
N TRP A 120 16.75 -18.45 6.92
CA TRP A 120 18.10 -18.70 6.38
C TRP A 120 18.02 -19.16 4.92
N GLY A 121 19.18 -19.11 4.23
CA GLY A 121 19.30 -19.43 2.82
C GLY A 121 19.46 -18.20 1.93
N ILE A 122 18.85 -18.20 0.75
CA ILE A 122 18.95 -17.10 -0.23
C ILE A 122 18.09 -15.90 0.19
N ALA A 123 18.63 -14.69 -0.09
CA ALA A 123 18.00 -13.42 0.26
C ALA A 123 18.04 -12.34 -0.82
N THR A 124 18.28 -12.69 -2.07
CA THR A 124 18.51 -11.74 -3.18
C THR A 124 17.38 -10.71 -3.40
N SER A 125 16.16 -11.05 -2.99
CA SER A 125 14.99 -10.17 -3.07
C SER A 125 14.42 -9.81 -1.69
N GLY A 126 15.21 -9.98 -0.63
CA GLY A 126 14.78 -9.69 0.76
C GLY A 126 14.00 -10.84 1.41
N GLU A 127 14.13 -12.06 0.91
CA GLU A 127 13.40 -13.25 1.39
C GLU A 127 13.58 -13.52 2.88
N LEU A 128 14.70 -13.08 3.48
CA LEU A 128 14.97 -13.31 4.91
C LEU A 128 14.20 -12.36 5.84
N GLY A 129 13.64 -11.26 5.35
CA GLY A 129 12.87 -10.32 6.17
C GLY A 129 13.69 -9.61 7.28
N ASN A 130 15.01 -9.60 7.19
CA ASN A 130 15.93 -9.06 8.19
C ASN A 130 16.54 -7.70 7.82
N GLY A 131 16.04 -7.07 6.75
CA GLY A 131 16.54 -5.79 6.22
C GLY A 131 17.75 -5.94 5.29
N SER A 132 18.19 -7.17 4.97
CA SER A 132 19.36 -7.46 4.13
C SER A 132 18.97 -8.24 2.88
N SER A 133 19.74 -8.07 1.80
CA SER A 133 19.69 -8.91 0.60
C SER A 133 20.85 -9.91 0.52
N ASN A 134 21.60 -10.10 1.61
CA ASN A 134 22.69 -11.06 1.69
C ASN A 134 22.18 -12.41 2.17
N ASN A 135 22.63 -13.48 1.53
CA ASN A 135 22.34 -14.86 1.95
C ASN A 135 22.82 -15.11 3.39
N ALA A 136 22.05 -15.89 4.14
CA ALA A 136 22.39 -16.27 5.52
C ALA A 136 22.79 -17.76 5.59
N LEU A 137 23.98 -18.03 6.12
CA LEU A 137 24.52 -19.39 6.31
C LEU A 137 24.02 -20.05 7.61
N ILE A 138 23.52 -19.23 8.55
CA ILE A 138 22.87 -19.61 9.79
C ILE A 138 21.55 -18.85 9.91
N PRO A 139 20.60 -19.30 10.72
CA PRO A 139 19.36 -18.58 10.98
C PRO A 139 19.59 -17.16 11.46
N VAL A 140 18.83 -16.22 10.90
CA VAL A 140 18.72 -14.83 11.32
C VAL A 140 17.29 -14.53 11.72
N LYS A 141 17.07 -13.61 12.66
CA LYS A 141 15.73 -13.20 13.07
C LYS A 141 15.09 -12.28 12.03
N VAL A 142 13.81 -12.52 11.75
CA VAL A 142 12.99 -11.62 10.94
C VAL A 142 12.72 -10.36 11.75
N ARG A 143 12.89 -9.18 11.14
CA ARG A 143 12.74 -7.88 11.79
C ARG A 143 11.37 -7.28 11.51
N ASN A 144 10.99 -6.28 12.30
CA ASN A 144 9.77 -5.50 12.05
C ASN A 144 9.93 -4.57 10.83
N SER A 145 8.86 -3.88 10.46
CA SER A 145 8.82 -3.00 9.29
C SER A 145 9.79 -1.81 9.33
N THR A 146 10.33 -1.44 10.51
CA THR A 146 11.38 -0.41 10.66
C THR A 146 12.79 -0.98 10.66
N GLY A 147 12.94 -2.29 10.87
CA GLY A 147 14.24 -2.94 11.02
C GLY A 147 14.92 -2.73 12.38
N GLU A 148 14.24 -2.10 13.34
CA GLU A 148 14.80 -1.76 14.64
C GLU A 148 14.70 -2.90 15.67
N SER A 149 13.68 -3.74 15.55
CA SER A 149 13.46 -4.90 16.42
C SER A 149 13.02 -6.12 15.62
N GLU A 150 13.02 -7.29 16.23
CA GLU A 150 12.49 -8.51 15.68
C GLU A 150 10.94 -8.51 15.72
N ILE A 151 10.33 -9.27 14.80
CA ILE A 151 8.89 -9.60 14.93
C ILE A 151 8.73 -10.66 16.03
N ASN A 152 7.70 -10.53 16.82
CA ASN A 152 7.34 -11.43 17.90
C ASN A 152 5.82 -11.69 17.92
N ASP A 153 5.35 -12.51 18.84
CA ASP A 153 3.94 -12.87 18.98
C ASP A 153 3.32 -13.47 17.70
N ILE A 154 4.15 -14.12 16.89
CA ILE A 154 3.70 -14.77 15.65
C ILE A 154 3.03 -16.11 15.97
N LEU A 155 1.84 -16.34 15.39
CA LEU A 155 1.08 -17.58 15.50
C LEU A 155 1.31 -18.51 14.30
N TYR A 156 1.44 -17.95 13.10
CA TYR A 156 1.59 -18.73 11.86
C TYR A 156 2.66 -18.15 10.98
N ILE A 157 3.37 -19.02 10.30
CA ILE A 157 4.29 -18.66 9.21
C ILE A 157 3.92 -19.39 7.94
N GLY A 158 4.23 -18.78 6.80
CA GLY A 158 4.11 -19.37 5.48
C GLY A 158 5.29 -19.01 4.59
N ALA A 159 5.45 -19.73 3.51
CA ALA A 159 6.48 -19.49 2.52
C ALA A 159 5.91 -19.64 1.11
N GLY A 160 6.12 -18.65 0.27
CA GLY A 160 6.05 -18.81 -1.18
C GLY A 160 7.43 -19.11 -1.75
N ALA A 161 7.54 -19.16 -3.08
CA ALA A 161 8.82 -19.48 -3.73
C ALA A 161 9.95 -18.53 -3.26
N ASN A 162 9.71 -17.21 -3.30
CA ASN A 162 10.67 -16.17 -2.96
C ASN A 162 10.08 -15.08 -2.05
N HIS A 163 9.14 -15.44 -1.19
CA HIS A 163 8.57 -14.54 -0.20
C HIS A 163 8.16 -15.28 1.05
N GLY A 164 8.20 -14.59 2.18
CA GLY A 164 7.74 -15.08 3.46
C GLY A 164 6.49 -14.33 3.92
N LEU A 165 5.74 -14.97 4.80
CA LEU A 165 4.58 -14.38 5.47
C LEU A 165 4.48 -14.87 6.91
N ALA A 166 3.95 -14.00 7.76
CA ALA A 166 3.67 -14.28 9.16
C ALA A 166 2.32 -13.70 9.56
N VAL A 167 1.64 -14.34 10.50
CA VAL A 167 0.42 -13.83 11.11
C VAL A 167 0.67 -13.67 12.60
N ASP A 168 0.48 -12.46 13.12
CA ASP A 168 0.64 -12.19 14.53
C ASP A 168 -0.59 -12.62 15.37
N ASN A 169 -0.48 -12.52 16.69
CA ASN A 169 -1.55 -12.91 17.62
C ASN A 169 -2.81 -12.02 17.54
N ASN A 170 -2.73 -10.88 16.87
CA ASN A 170 -3.85 -10.00 16.59
C ASN A 170 -4.54 -10.32 15.25
N GLY A 171 -3.97 -11.21 14.44
CA GLY A 171 -4.49 -11.62 13.13
C GLY A 171 -3.99 -10.79 11.95
N TYR A 172 -3.06 -9.84 12.16
CA TYR A 172 -2.47 -9.09 11.07
C TYR A 172 -1.46 -9.92 10.29
N VAL A 173 -1.52 -9.80 8.98
CA VAL A 173 -0.64 -10.51 8.05
C VAL A 173 0.52 -9.61 7.65
N GLN A 174 1.72 -10.09 7.89
CA GLN A 174 2.97 -9.46 7.47
C GLN A 174 3.61 -10.29 6.34
N VAL A 175 4.18 -9.62 5.34
CA VAL A 175 4.76 -10.24 4.14
C VAL A 175 6.07 -9.55 3.76
N TRP A 176 7.00 -10.31 3.17
CA TRP A 176 8.30 -9.80 2.72
C TRP A 176 8.89 -10.67 1.61
N GLY A 177 9.92 -10.17 0.93
CA GLY A 177 10.58 -10.85 -0.20
C GLY A 177 10.19 -10.26 -1.54
N LEU A 178 10.20 -11.10 -2.59
CA LEU A 178 9.90 -10.74 -3.98
C LEU A 178 8.41 -10.39 -4.17
N ASN A 179 8.14 -9.36 -5.01
CA ASN A 179 6.78 -8.90 -5.33
C ASN A 179 6.57 -8.61 -6.83
N ASP A 180 7.30 -9.25 -7.70
CA ASP A 180 7.21 -9.05 -9.16
C ASP A 180 5.84 -9.44 -9.74
N GLN A 181 5.14 -10.39 -9.10
CA GLN A 181 3.78 -10.83 -9.43
C GLN A 181 2.71 -10.29 -8.46
N LYS A 182 3.04 -9.25 -7.67
CA LYS A 182 2.15 -8.61 -6.67
C LYS A 182 1.74 -9.53 -5.50
N GLN A 183 2.52 -10.56 -5.24
CA GLN A 183 2.28 -11.58 -4.21
C GLN A 183 2.31 -11.03 -2.77
N LEU A 184 2.89 -9.84 -2.56
CA LEU A 184 2.87 -9.16 -1.25
C LEU A 184 1.66 -8.22 -1.08
N GLY A 185 0.75 -8.14 -2.07
CA GLY A 185 -0.46 -7.32 -1.98
C GLY A 185 -0.23 -5.80 -2.01
N ASP A 186 0.97 -5.35 -2.33
CA ASP A 186 1.30 -3.94 -2.56
C ASP A 186 1.75 -3.75 -4.02
N PRO A 187 0.97 -3.02 -4.86
CA PRO A 187 1.30 -2.85 -6.28
C PRO A 187 2.48 -1.89 -6.52
N THR A 188 2.92 -1.14 -5.51
CA THR A 188 3.90 -0.05 -5.66
C THR A 188 5.35 -0.50 -5.51
N ILE A 189 5.59 -1.65 -4.88
CA ILE A 189 6.93 -2.20 -4.65
C ILE A 189 7.20 -3.43 -5.52
N SER A 190 8.46 -3.70 -5.84
CA SER A 190 8.93 -4.90 -6.53
C SER A 190 9.48 -5.98 -5.59
N SER A 191 9.90 -5.59 -4.40
CA SER A 191 10.36 -6.47 -3.32
C SER A 191 10.49 -5.66 -2.02
N THR A 192 10.59 -6.34 -0.90
CA THR A 192 10.95 -5.72 0.38
C THR A 192 11.79 -6.68 1.23
N ALA A 193 12.85 -6.15 1.84
CA ALA A 193 13.70 -6.91 2.76
C ALA A 193 13.21 -6.86 4.22
N LEU A 194 12.20 -6.04 4.51
CA LEU A 194 11.53 -5.97 5.80
C LEU A 194 10.04 -6.30 5.65
N PRO A 195 9.41 -6.93 6.66
CA PRO A 195 7.98 -7.18 6.65
C PRO A 195 7.14 -5.92 6.49
N ILE A 196 6.10 -6.02 5.68
CA ILE A 196 5.04 -5.02 5.55
C ILE A 196 3.69 -5.64 5.88
N TYR A 197 2.76 -4.86 6.41
CA TYR A 197 1.38 -5.31 6.60
C TYR A 197 0.63 -5.33 5.28
N ILE A 198 0.04 -6.48 4.93
CA ILE A 198 -0.70 -6.65 3.67
C ILE A 198 -1.96 -5.79 3.66
N GLY A 199 -2.24 -5.15 2.51
CA GLY A 199 -3.45 -4.34 2.31
C GLY A 199 -3.51 -3.09 3.19
N SER A 200 -2.39 -2.67 3.83
CA SER A 200 -2.39 -1.50 4.71
C SER A 200 -2.68 -0.22 3.94
N LYS A 201 -3.65 0.55 4.45
CA LYS A 201 -4.12 1.81 3.88
C LYS A 201 -4.17 2.88 4.97
N ILE A 202 -3.59 4.05 4.71
CA ILE A 202 -3.68 5.21 5.60
C ILE A 202 -4.80 6.12 5.13
N ILE A 203 -5.71 6.50 6.01
CA ILE A 203 -6.85 7.37 5.74
C ILE A 203 -6.96 8.50 6.75
N ALA A 204 -7.31 9.68 6.25
CA ALA A 204 -7.62 10.84 7.08
C ALA A 204 -9.13 11.15 7.07
N ASN A 205 -9.66 11.49 8.22
CA ASN A 205 -11.05 11.92 8.36
C ASN A 205 -11.15 13.20 9.22
N PRO A 206 -11.60 14.32 8.64
CA PRO A 206 -11.83 14.54 7.22
C PRO A 206 -10.52 14.62 6.41
N ASN A 207 -10.56 14.32 5.11
CA ASN A 207 -9.42 14.48 4.20
C ASN A 207 -9.34 15.89 3.58
N THR A 208 -10.34 16.71 3.82
CA THR A 208 -10.39 18.14 3.44
C THR A 208 -10.95 18.95 4.59
N VAL A 209 -10.25 20.00 4.95
CA VAL A 209 -10.59 20.92 6.04
C VAL A 209 -10.84 22.31 5.46
N LYS A 210 -11.98 22.92 5.78
CA LYS A 210 -12.33 24.29 5.44
C LYS A 210 -12.52 25.07 6.74
N LEU A 211 -11.73 26.12 6.96
CA LEU A 211 -11.76 26.93 8.18
C LEU A 211 -11.73 28.41 7.85
N THR A 212 -12.27 29.23 8.75
CA THR A 212 -11.99 30.67 8.76
C THR A 212 -10.85 30.95 9.73
N VAL A 213 -10.16 32.09 9.55
CA VAL A 213 -8.99 32.45 10.36
C VAL A 213 -9.32 32.38 11.87
N GLY A 214 -8.43 31.76 12.63
CA GLY A 214 -8.58 31.56 14.08
C GLY A 214 -9.40 30.35 14.49
N LYS A 215 -10.08 29.65 13.55
CA LYS A 215 -10.82 28.41 13.85
C LYS A 215 -9.92 27.20 13.77
N GLU A 216 -10.36 26.14 14.43
CA GLU A 216 -9.64 24.87 14.54
C GLU A 216 -10.55 23.69 14.18
N GLN A 217 -9.95 22.63 13.62
CA GLN A 217 -10.64 21.37 13.36
C GLN A 217 -9.69 20.20 13.56
N LYS A 218 -10.13 19.22 14.31
CA LYS A 218 -9.40 17.97 14.50
C LYS A 218 -9.55 17.07 13.27
N VAL A 219 -8.43 16.48 12.85
CA VAL A 219 -8.37 15.44 11.85
C VAL A 219 -7.86 14.17 12.52
N THR A 220 -8.54 13.06 12.30
CA THR A 220 -8.07 11.74 12.71
C THR A 220 -7.44 11.04 11.51
N VAL A 221 -6.31 10.40 11.75
CA VAL A 221 -5.66 9.55 10.75
C VAL A 221 -5.61 8.13 11.29
N LYS A 222 -6.05 7.19 10.48
CA LYS A 222 -6.15 5.78 10.82
C LYS A 222 -5.36 4.95 9.81
N MET A 223 -4.76 3.87 10.29
CA MET A 223 -4.20 2.82 9.46
C MET A 223 -5.16 1.63 9.47
N GLU A 224 -5.68 1.27 8.31
CA GLU A 224 -6.41 0.01 8.11
C GLU A 224 -5.45 -1.03 7.55
N SER A 225 -5.62 -2.30 7.90
CA SER A 225 -4.86 -3.41 7.35
C SER A 225 -5.73 -4.66 7.26
N PHE A 226 -5.35 -5.58 6.38
CA PHE A 226 -6.02 -6.87 6.29
C PHE A 226 -5.79 -7.67 7.56
N ASN A 227 -6.88 -8.15 8.17
CA ASN A 227 -6.87 -8.94 9.39
C ASN A 227 -7.62 -10.25 9.17
N LEU A 228 -7.03 -11.38 9.56
CA LEU A 228 -7.63 -12.72 9.39
C LEU A 228 -8.74 -13.03 10.41
N PHE A 229 -8.75 -12.34 11.56
CA PHE A 229 -9.69 -12.64 12.66
C PHE A 229 -10.86 -11.66 12.73
N LYS A 230 -10.77 -10.50 12.05
CA LYS A 230 -11.78 -9.43 12.07
C LYS A 230 -12.11 -8.99 10.64
N ALA A 231 -13.37 -8.59 10.41
CA ALA A 231 -13.82 -8.12 9.10
C ALA A 231 -13.20 -6.76 8.72
N GLU A 232 -13.03 -5.87 9.71
CA GLU A 232 -12.36 -4.58 9.58
C GLU A 232 -11.62 -4.30 10.88
N ASP A 233 -10.39 -3.79 10.82
CA ASP A 233 -9.64 -3.41 12.01
C ASP A 233 -8.74 -2.19 11.77
N GLU A 234 -8.70 -1.33 12.78
CA GLU A 234 -7.84 -0.16 12.84
C GLU A 234 -6.56 -0.51 13.60
N LEU A 235 -5.42 -0.39 12.94
CA LEU A 235 -4.13 -0.47 13.61
C LEU A 235 -3.97 0.75 14.52
N ASN A 236 -3.86 0.53 15.83
CA ASN A 236 -3.51 1.60 16.76
C ASN A 236 -2.03 1.97 16.57
N ARG A 237 -1.77 3.06 15.86
CA ARG A 237 -0.45 3.49 15.41
C ARG A 237 -0.18 4.95 15.76
N SER A 238 1.08 5.26 16.02
CA SER A 238 1.54 6.63 16.13
C SER A 238 1.57 7.30 14.75
N VAL A 239 0.92 8.46 14.66
CA VAL A 239 0.89 9.28 13.45
C VAL A 239 1.48 10.64 13.77
N THR A 240 2.45 11.07 12.99
CA THR A 240 2.98 12.43 13.02
C THR A 240 2.31 13.30 11.99
N PHE A 241 2.14 14.59 12.31
CA PHE A 241 1.52 15.58 11.43
C PHE A 241 2.50 16.69 11.08
N LYS A 242 2.46 17.15 9.82
CA LYS A 242 3.25 18.28 9.33
C LYS A 242 2.45 19.16 8.39
N SER A 243 2.37 20.46 8.65
CA SER A 243 1.85 21.43 7.69
C SER A 243 2.92 21.75 6.63
N LEU A 244 2.52 21.86 5.37
CA LEU A 244 3.40 22.31 4.28
C LEU A 244 3.55 23.83 4.22
N ASN A 245 2.64 24.58 4.88
CA ASN A 245 2.74 26.04 5.03
C ASN A 245 2.10 26.49 6.35
N GLU A 246 2.92 26.62 7.37
CA GLU A 246 2.49 27.03 8.72
C GLU A 246 1.99 28.48 8.79
N ASN A 247 2.33 29.34 7.83
CA ASN A 247 1.76 30.69 7.73
C ASN A 247 0.26 30.67 7.35
N VAL A 248 -0.22 29.61 6.73
CA VAL A 248 -1.63 29.43 6.36
C VAL A 248 -2.38 28.63 7.43
N ALA A 249 -1.84 27.49 7.85
CA ALA A 249 -2.40 26.69 8.91
C ALA A 249 -1.30 25.89 9.63
N THR A 250 -1.41 25.78 10.95
CA THR A 250 -0.58 24.91 11.79
C THR A 250 -1.33 23.61 12.10
N VAL A 251 -0.61 22.59 12.55
CA VAL A 251 -1.18 21.33 13.05
C VAL A 251 -0.45 20.90 14.31
N SER A 252 -1.21 20.48 15.33
CA SER A 252 -0.64 19.91 16.57
C SER A 252 -0.34 18.42 16.43
N ALA A 253 0.42 17.85 17.36
CA ALA A 253 0.78 16.43 17.38
C ALA A 253 -0.44 15.49 17.44
N ASP A 254 -1.56 15.95 17.99
CA ASP A 254 -2.81 15.19 18.08
C ASP A 254 -3.76 15.41 16.88
N GLY A 255 -3.29 16.10 15.82
CA GLY A 255 -4.02 16.30 14.56
C GLY A 255 -5.00 17.46 14.58
N ASN A 256 -4.90 18.43 15.52
CA ASN A 256 -5.74 19.63 15.52
C ASN A 256 -5.15 20.68 14.57
N ILE A 257 -5.87 20.99 13.49
CA ILE A 257 -5.47 21.96 12.47
C ILE A 257 -6.05 23.33 12.84
N LYS A 258 -5.18 24.35 12.95
CA LYS A 258 -5.54 25.74 13.26
C LYS A 258 -5.29 26.65 12.07
N ALA A 259 -6.31 27.40 11.67
CA ALA A 259 -6.23 28.39 10.59
C ALA A 259 -5.54 29.69 11.06
N ILE A 260 -4.46 30.08 10.37
CA ILE A 260 -3.63 31.26 10.72
C ILE A 260 -3.90 32.43 9.77
N LYS A 261 -3.92 32.20 8.47
CA LYS A 261 -4.09 33.23 7.44
C LYS A 261 -4.81 32.66 6.22
N LEU A 262 -5.55 33.49 5.51
CA LEU A 262 -6.21 33.13 4.25
C LEU A 262 -5.22 32.46 3.28
N GLY A 263 -5.63 31.35 2.67
CA GLY A 263 -4.83 30.60 1.73
C GLY A 263 -5.17 29.12 1.69
N ILE A 264 -4.41 28.40 0.89
CA ILE A 264 -4.52 26.95 0.73
C ILE A 264 -3.18 26.32 1.13
N THR A 265 -3.24 25.24 1.89
CA THR A 265 -2.09 24.43 2.25
C THR A 265 -2.49 22.96 2.33
N LYS A 266 -1.52 22.11 2.65
CA LYS A 266 -1.72 20.70 2.92
C LYS A 266 -1.11 20.34 4.26
N VAL A 267 -1.77 19.43 4.97
CA VAL A 267 -1.20 18.75 6.13
C VAL A 267 -0.90 17.30 5.74
N ILE A 268 0.27 16.83 6.07
CA ILE A 268 0.70 15.45 5.85
C ILE A 268 0.60 14.73 7.18
N GLY A 269 -0.18 13.63 7.21
CA GLY A 269 -0.16 12.63 8.27
C GLY A 269 0.72 11.47 7.86
N THR A 270 1.69 11.09 8.70
CA THR A 270 2.63 9.99 8.44
C THR A 270 2.51 8.93 9.52
N ASP A 271 2.27 7.68 9.14
CA ASP A 271 2.40 6.53 10.05
C ASP A 271 3.89 6.28 10.31
N GLU A 272 4.31 6.40 11.57
CA GLU A 272 5.72 6.32 11.95
C GLU A 272 6.34 4.95 11.67
N LEU A 273 5.55 3.90 11.74
CA LEU A 273 6.05 2.53 11.61
C LEU A 273 6.20 2.08 10.14
N SER A 274 5.25 2.44 9.27
CA SER A 274 5.29 2.05 7.85
C SER A 274 5.83 3.13 6.93
N GLY A 275 5.95 4.39 7.41
CA GLY A 275 6.28 5.55 6.59
C GLY A 275 5.19 5.95 5.58
N LYS A 276 4.03 5.29 5.59
CA LYS A 276 2.91 5.65 4.70
C LYS A 276 2.36 7.02 5.06
N VAL A 277 1.97 7.78 4.03
CA VAL A 277 1.50 9.16 4.20
C VAL A 277 0.09 9.33 3.67
N VAL A 278 -0.66 10.24 4.30
CA VAL A 278 -1.93 10.75 3.80
C VAL A 278 -1.89 12.27 3.75
N THR A 279 -2.52 12.83 2.73
CA THR A 279 -2.60 14.28 2.53
C THR A 279 -3.98 14.77 2.90
N ILE A 280 -4.04 15.81 3.74
CA ILE A 280 -5.24 16.54 4.12
C ILE A 280 -5.18 17.92 3.44
N ASP A 281 -6.15 18.23 2.59
CA ASP A 281 -6.26 19.55 1.97
C ASP A 281 -6.85 20.55 2.96
N VAL A 282 -6.17 21.68 3.18
CA VAL A 282 -6.60 22.72 4.13
C VAL A 282 -6.84 24.03 3.39
N ASN A 283 -8.07 24.52 3.48
CA ASN A 283 -8.53 25.77 2.88
C ASN A 283 -8.92 26.75 4.00
N VAL A 284 -8.14 27.81 4.16
CA VAL A 284 -8.47 28.90 5.08
C VAL A 284 -9.14 30.02 4.29
N LEU A 285 -10.42 30.26 4.57
CA LEU A 285 -11.33 31.15 3.84
C LEU A 285 -11.72 32.35 4.67
N GLU A 286 -12.26 33.38 4.01
CA GLU A 286 -12.92 34.52 4.71
C GLU A 286 -14.18 34.03 5.42
N ASP A 287 -14.60 34.78 6.47
CA ASP A 287 -15.85 34.51 7.13
C ASP A 287 -17.01 34.76 6.15
N GLY A 288 -17.95 33.83 6.06
CA GLY A 288 -19.02 33.85 5.07
C GLY A 288 -18.65 33.33 3.68
N ALA A 289 -17.45 32.80 3.47
CA ALA A 289 -17.06 32.16 2.22
C ALA A 289 -17.90 30.90 1.93
N ILE A 290 -18.46 30.81 0.71
CA ILE A 290 -19.31 29.69 0.27
C ILE A 290 -18.56 28.69 -0.64
N ALA A 291 -17.41 29.09 -1.21
CA ALA A 291 -16.62 28.30 -2.13
C ALA A 291 -15.13 28.28 -1.78
N THR A 292 -14.44 27.21 -2.15
CA THR A 292 -12.98 27.19 -2.22
C THR A 292 -12.55 27.88 -3.52
N PRO A 293 -11.68 28.91 -3.48
CA PRO A 293 -11.18 29.56 -4.68
C PRO A 293 -10.54 28.54 -5.64
N LYS A 294 -10.87 28.64 -6.92
CA LYS A 294 -10.41 27.72 -7.95
C LYS A 294 -10.18 28.46 -9.27
N ILE A 295 -9.22 27.99 -10.05
CA ILE A 295 -8.99 28.44 -11.43
C ILE A 295 -9.00 27.21 -12.35
N ALA A 296 -9.61 27.35 -13.49
CA ALA A 296 -9.60 26.34 -14.57
C ALA A 296 -9.33 27.01 -15.91
N SER A 297 -8.74 26.30 -16.86
CA SER A 297 -8.44 26.82 -18.18
C SER A 297 -8.93 25.88 -19.27
N GLY A 298 -9.62 26.47 -20.24
CA GLY A 298 -9.88 25.85 -21.53
C GLY A 298 -8.67 26.03 -22.47
N LYS A 299 -8.90 25.85 -23.78
CA LYS A 299 -7.81 25.98 -24.77
C LYS A 299 -7.24 27.41 -24.83
N ASN A 300 -8.12 28.43 -24.84
CA ASN A 300 -7.72 29.83 -25.02
C ASN A 300 -8.50 30.78 -24.08
N HIS A 301 -9.12 30.26 -23.02
CA HIS A 301 -9.82 31.07 -22.02
C HIS A 301 -9.56 30.52 -20.60
N THR A 302 -9.81 31.39 -19.64
CA THR A 302 -9.64 31.06 -18.21
C THR A 302 -10.92 31.39 -17.47
N ILE A 303 -11.29 30.56 -16.51
CA ILE A 303 -12.38 30.76 -15.57
C ILE A 303 -11.86 30.67 -14.13
N ALA A 304 -12.26 31.62 -13.30
CA ALA A 304 -11.86 31.69 -11.89
C ALA A 304 -13.11 31.78 -10.99
N LEU A 305 -13.11 31.01 -9.92
CA LEU A 305 -14.10 31.01 -8.84
C LEU A 305 -13.49 31.70 -7.63
N LYS A 306 -14.15 32.71 -7.10
CA LYS A 306 -13.77 33.36 -5.85
C LYS A 306 -14.45 32.69 -4.65
N SER A 307 -13.92 32.95 -3.45
CA SER A 307 -14.48 32.41 -2.18
C SER A 307 -15.93 32.82 -1.92
N ASP A 308 -16.36 34.00 -2.44
CA ASP A 308 -17.72 34.48 -2.38
C ASP A 308 -18.69 33.82 -3.39
N GLY A 309 -18.24 32.82 -4.13
CA GLY A 309 -19.04 32.09 -5.13
C GLY A 309 -19.27 32.85 -6.44
N THR A 310 -18.56 33.97 -6.67
CA THR A 310 -18.62 34.67 -7.94
C THR A 310 -17.63 34.08 -8.94
N VAL A 311 -18.03 34.06 -10.22
CA VAL A 311 -17.24 33.51 -11.33
C VAL A 311 -16.73 34.66 -12.21
N TRP A 312 -15.47 34.58 -12.60
CA TRP A 312 -14.79 35.54 -13.46
C TRP A 312 -14.09 34.81 -14.62
N THR A 313 -14.15 35.40 -15.83
CA THR A 313 -13.62 34.81 -17.04
C THR A 313 -12.84 35.82 -17.88
N TRP A 314 -11.83 35.35 -18.64
CA TRP A 314 -11.08 36.16 -19.61
C TRP A 314 -10.43 35.27 -20.67
N GLY A 315 -9.97 35.91 -21.75
CA GLY A 315 -9.36 35.22 -22.89
C GLY A 315 -10.27 35.23 -24.12
N TYR A 316 -10.12 34.22 -24.97
CA TYR A 316 -10.85 34.04 -26.23
C TYR A 316 -12.34 33.77 -25.98
N ASN A 317 -13.23 34.36 -26.83
CA ASN A 317 -14.68 34.33 -26.62
C ASN A 317 -15.53 34.13 -27.88
N ALA A 318 -14.97 33.74 -29.03
CA ALA A 318 -15.72 33.67 -30.26
C ALA A 318 -16.95 32.72 -30.21
N TYR A 319 -16.98 31.79 -29.28
CA TYR A 319 -18.09 30.84 -29.04
C TYR A 319 -18.93 31.18 -27.81
N GLY A 320 -18.69 32.31 -27.15
CA GLY A 320 -19.40 32.68 -25.91
C GLY A 320 -18.87 31.97 -24.65
N GLN A 321 -17.69 31.34 -24.68
CA GLN A 321 -17.13 30.57 -23.58
C GLN A 321 -16.80 31.39 -22.33
N LEU A 322 -16.80 32.72 -22.41
CA LEU A 322 -16.69 33.60 -21.24
C LEU A 322 -18.02 33.77 -20.49
N GLY A 323 -19.17 33.49 -21.13
CA GLY A 323 -20.50 33.54 -20.46
C GLY A 323 -20.97 34.95 -20.10
N ILE A 324 -20.47 35.98 -20.77
CA ILE A 324 -20.72 37.41 -20.45
C ILE A 324 -21.76 38.08 -21.36
N GLY A 325 -22.54 37.28 -22.12
CA GLY A 325 -23.59 37.77 -23.01
C GLY A 325 -23.13 38.23 -24.40
N THR A 326 -21.83 38.14 -24.68
CA THR A 326 -21.22 38.53 -25.97
C THR A 326 -20.25 37.48 -26.49
N THR A 327 -19.74 37.62 -27.70
CA THR A 327 -18.64 36.83 -28.28
C THR A 327 -17.33 37.62 -28.32
N THR A 328 -17.25 38.76 -27.66
CA THR A 328 -16.04 39.57 -27.60
C THR A 328 -15.03 38.98 -26.62
N SER A 329 -13.80 38.79 -27.05
CA SER A 329 -12.69 38.35 -26.18
C SER A 329 -12.34 39.40 -25.15
N MET A 330 -12.02 38.99 -23.90
CA MET A 330 -11.66 39.87 -22.79
C MET A 330 -10.20 39.68 -22.38
N TYR A 331 -9.46 40.76 -22.25
CA TYR A 331 -8.04 40.75 -21.80
C TYR A 331 -7.89 40.91 -20.28
N VAL A 332 -9.00 41.19 -19.58
CA VAL A 332 -9.07 41.34 -18.13
C VAL A 332 -10.17 40.43 -17.55
N PRO A 333 -10.04 39.97 -16.32
CA PRO A 333 -11.09 39.21 -15.66
C PRO A 333 -12.41 39.96 -15.66
N THR A 334 -13.44 39.37 -16.23
CA THR A 334 -14.81 39.90 -16.33
C THR A 334 -15.77 39.01 -15.60
N LYS A 335 -16.65 39.59 -14.78
CA LYS A 335 -17.60 38.84 -13.95
C LYS A 335 -18.69 38.21 -14.83
N VAL A 336 -18.95 36.92 -14.62
CA VAL A 336 -20.07 36.20 -15.20
C VAL A 336 -21.32 36.41 -14.37
N ASN A 337 -22.48 36.56 -14.98
CA ASN A 337 -23.74 36.71 -14.27
C ASN A 337 -24.27 35.34 -13.76
N ILE A 338 -23.58 34.78 -12.80
CA ILE A 338 -23.93 33.58 -12.05
C ILE A 338 -23.41 33.72 -10.62
N ASP A 339 -24.14 33.21 -9.67
CA ASP A 339 -23.85 33.29 -8.23
C ASP A 339 -23.97 31.94 -7.53
N ASN A 340 -23.58 31.90 -6.26
CA ASN A 340 -23.62 30.70 -5.41
C ASN A 340 -22.89 29.49 -6.04
N VAL A 341 -21.83 29.75 -6.80
CA VAL A 341 -21.01 28.70 -7.43
C VAL A 341 -20.04 28.13 -6.42
N ILE A 342 -19.95 26.80 -6.36
CA ILE A 342 -19.04 26.07 -5.47
C ILE A 342 -17.93 25.31 -6.19
N ASP A 343 -18.08 25.09 -7.50
CA ASP A 343 -17.06 24.45 -8.34
C ASP A 343 -17.15 24.92 -9.79
N ILE A 344 -16.01 24.90 -10.51
CA ILE A 344 -15.91 25.27 -11.93
C ILE A 344 -15.05 24.26 -12.69
N SER A 345 -15.32 24.15 -14.00
CA SER A 345 -14.49 23.39 -14.94
C SER A 345 -14.55 24.02 -16.33
N ALA A 346 -13.50 23.82 -17.14
CA ALA A 346 -13.45 24.33 -18.52
C ALA A 346 -13.01 23.24 -19.49
N GLY A 347 -13.74 23.10 -20.59
CA GLY A 347 -13.31 22.34 -21.77
C GLY A 347 -12.62 23.29 -22.78
N ASP A 348 -12.28 22.81 -23.97
CA ASP A 348 -11.54 23.60 -24.96
C ASP A 348 -12.20 24.96 -25.27
N HIS A 349 -13.50 24.96 -25.52
CA HIS A 349 -14.27 26.16 -25.93
C HIS A 349 -15.59 26.31 -25.16
N PHE A 350 -15.74 25.69 -24.01
CA PHE A 350 -16.91 25.81 -23.15
C PHE A 350 -16.52 25.86 -21.68
N SER A 351 -17.41 26.33 -20.83
CA SER A 351 -17.22 26.45 -19.39
C SER A 351 -18.39 25.82 -18.65
N MET A 352 -18.13 25.37 -17.44
CA MET A 352 -19.12 24.75 -16.54
C MET A 352 -19.01 25.34 -15.13
N ALA A 353 -20.12 25.44 -14.43
CA ALA A 353 -20.21 25.83 -13.05
C ALA A 353 -21.23 24.96 -12.28
N LEU A 354 -20.85 24.52 -11.10
CA LEU A 354 -21.71 23.81 -10.15
C LEU A 354 -22.13 24.79 -9.05
N LYS A 355 -23.43 24.94 -8.83
CA LYS A 355 -23.98 25.77 -7.76
C LYS A 355 -24.13 24.97 -6.45
N ALA A 356 -24.22 25.68 -5.33
CA ALA A 356 -24.39 25.12 -4.00
C ALA A 356 -25.69 24.31 -3.82
N ASP A 357 -26.71 24.59 -4.64
CA ASP A 357 -27.98 23.86 -4.68
C ASP A 357 -27.91 22.53 -5.48
N GLY A 358 -26.71 22.16 -5.97
CA GLY A 358 -26.51 20.94 -6.77
C GLY A 358 -26.92 21.05 -8.23
N THR A 359 -27.23 22.27 -8.73
CA THR A 359 -27.52 22.49 -10.14
C THR A 359 -26.27 22.73 -10.97
N LEU A 360 -26.21 22.18 -12.18
CA LEU A 360 -25.10 22.31 -13.11
C LEU A 360 -25.44 23.31 -14.23
N TRP A 361 -24.48 24.17 -14.55
CA TRP A 361 -24.61 25.22 -15.58
C TRP A 361 -23.44 25.11 -16.57
N ALA A 362 -23.72 25.35 -17.85
CA ALA A 362 -22.72 25.30 -18.93
C ALA A 362 -22.96 26.39 -19.98
N TRP A 363 -21.90 26.86 -20.64
CA TRP A 363 -21.95 27.88 -21.69
C TRP A 363 -20.71 27.81 -22.61
N GLY A 364 -20.83 28.40 -23.80
CA GLY A 364 -19.81 28.38 -24.81
C GLY A 364 -20.21 27.55 -26.04
N TYR A 365 -19.24 26.88 -26.64
CA TYR A 365 -19.39 26.03 -27.82
C TYR A 365 -20.27 24.81 -27.56
N ASN A 366 -21.11 24.43 -28.55
CA ASN A 366 -22.08 23.36 -28.34
C ASN A 366 -22.38 22.48 -29.60
N ASP A 367 -21.55 22.52 -30.63
CA ASP A 367 -21.84 21.75 -31.86
C ASP A 367 -21.95 20.25 -31.66
N TYR A 368 -21.41 19.71 -30.55
CA TYR A 368 -21.47 18.31 -30.14
C TYR A 368 -22.40 18.08 -28.93
N GLY A 369 -23.20 19.08 -28.53
CA GLY A 369 -24.12 18.95 -27.39
C GLY A 369 -23.48 19.05 -26.02
N GLN A 370 -22.23 19.55 -25.90
CA GLN A 370 -21.46 19.59 -24.64
C GLN A 370 -22.09 20.48 -23.57
N LEU A 371 -23.02 21.35 -23.88
CA LEU A 371 -23.76 22.14 -22.91
C LEU A 371 -24.95 21.39 -22.29
N GLY A 372 -25.27 20.17 -22.76
CA GLY A 372 -26.37 19.38 -22.21
C GLY A 372 -27.76 20.02 -22.32
N GLN A 373 -28.04 20.74 -23.44
CA GLN A 373 -29.28 21.49 -23.67
C GLN A 373 -30.26 20.80 -24.62
N ASN A 374 -30.05 19.52 -24.96
CA ASN A 374 -30.79 18.76 -25.95
C ASN A 374 -30.82 19.45 -27.34
N ASN A 375 -29.82 20.23 -27.65
CA ASN A 375 -29.58 20.88 -28.94
C ASN A 375 -28.09 21.13 -29.15
N THR A 376 -27.69 21.69 -30.29
CA THR A 376 -26.31 22.01 -30.64
C THR A 376 -26.08 23.53 -30.75
N VAL A 377 -26.94 24.33 -30.12
CA VAL A 377 -26.80 25.80 -30.15
C VAL A 377 -25.86 26.26 -29.08
N GLN A 378 -24.82 27.02 -29.45
CA GLN A 378 -23.87 27.64 -28.51
C GLN A 378 -24.58 28.68 -27.61
N SER A 379 -24.06 28.93 -26.44
CA SER A 379 -24.59 29.92 -25.51
C SER A 379 -23.51 30.92 -25.05
N THR A 380 -23.83 32.21 -25.11
CA THR A 380 -23.01 33.31 -24.59
C THR A 380 -23.27 33.58 -23.11
N VAL A 381 -24.22 32.92 -22.49
CA VAL A 381 -24.57 33.05 -21.06
C VAL A 381 -24.70 31.67 -20.40
N PRO A 382 -24.51 31.58 -19.09
CA PRO A 382 -24.74 30.34 -18.37
C PRO A 382 -26.15 29.78 -18.58
N MET A 383 -26.26 28.51 -19.00
CA MET A 383 -27.50 27.78 -19.18
C MET A 383 -27.51 26.57 -18.24
N GLN A 384 -28.62 26.33 -17.57
CA GLN A 384 -28.76 25.18 -16.67
C GLN A 384 -28.86 23.88 -17.49
N VAL A 385 -28.01 22.91 -17.17
CA VAL A 385 -27.95 21.60 -17.86
C VAL A 385 -29.27 20.84 -17.64
N MET A 386 -29.82 20.28 -18.74
CA MET A 386 -31.07 19.53 -18.68
C MET A 386 -30.91 18.18 -17.97
N GLY A 387 -32.00 17.72 -17.39
CA GLY A 387 -32.10 16.40 -16.76
C GLY A 387 -32.09 15.23 -17.74
N VAL A 388 -32.11 14.03 -17.20
CA VAL A 388 -32.11 12.79 -17.98
C VAL A 388 -33.27 12.77 -18.96
N ASN A 389 -33.03 12.35 -20.22
CA ASN A 389 -33.96 12.35 -21.32
C ASN A 389 -34.55 13.74 -21.70
N GLY A 390 -33.88 14.83 -21.31
CA GLY A 390 -34.33 16.18 -21.59
C GLY A 390 -35.50 16.64 -20.70
N ILE A 391 -35.78 15.96 -19.60
CA ILE A 391 -36.89 16.29 -18.69
C ILE A 391 -36.35 17.07 -17.49
N GLY A 392 -36.82 18.30 -17.31
CA GLY A 392 -36.38 19.19 -16.21
C GLY A 392 -34.89 19.53 -16.29
N TYR A 393 -34.27 19.76 -15.15
CA TYR A 393 -32.86 20.12 -15.05
C TYR A 393 -32.10 19.11 -14.20
N LEU A 394 -30.81 18.93 -14.49
CA LEU A 394 -29.90 18.06 -13.74
C LEU A 394 -29.71 18.64 -12.33
N GLN A 395 -29.93 17.80 -11.32
CA GLN A 395 -29.87 18.16 -9.90
C GLN A 395 -29.00 17.17 -9.11
N ASN A 396 -28.67 17.50 -7.87
CA ASN A 396 -27.89 16.69 -6.96
C ASN A 396 -26.48 16.37 -7.49
N VAL A 397 -25.91 17.25 -8.30
CA VAL A 397 -24.53 17.13 -8.77
C VAL A 397 -23.59 17.47 -7.63
N THR A 398 -22.59 16.65 -7.38
CA THR A 398 -21.61 16.84 -6.29
C THR A 398 -20.20 17.15 -6.79
N LYS A 399 -19.91 16.86 -8.07
CA LYS A 399 -18.58 17.08 -8.66
C LYS A 399 -18.69 17.24 -10.18
N ILE A 400 -17.81 18.06 -10.76
CA ILE A 400 -17.77 18.31 -12.20
C ILE A 400 -16.33 18.22 -12.75
N THR A 401 -16.24 17.79 -13.98
CA THR A 401 -15.02 17.88 -14.78
C THR A 401 -15.39 18.01 -16.27
N ALA A 402 -14.67 18.85 -16.99
CA ALA A 402 -14.78 18.99 -18.43
C ALA A 402 -13.57 18.31 -19.10
N ILE A 403 -13.80 17.66 -20.22
CA ILE A 403 -12.76 17.03 -21.04
C ILE A 403 -12.48 17.96 -22.24
N ARG A 404 -11.24 18.00 -22.68
CA ARG A 404 -10.85 18.70 -23.91
C ARG A 404 -11.39 17.94 -25.13
N HIS A 405 -12.09 18.64 -26.00
CA HIS A 405 -12.47 18.21 -27.34
C HIS A 405 -12.44 19.43 -28.28
#